data_c9ee8723996394f5d37e5597362fc078
#
_entry.id   c9ee8723996394f5d37e5597362fc078
#
_cell.length_a   1.000
_cell.length_b   1.000
_cell.length_c   1.000
_cell.angle_alpha   90.00
_cell.angle_beta   90.00
_cell.angle_gamma   90.00
#
_symmetry.space_group_name_H-M   'P 1'
#
loop_
_entity.id
_entity.type
_entity.pdbx_description
1 polymer ?
#
loop_
_entity_poly.entity_id
_entity_poly.type
_entity_poly.pdbx_seq_one_letter_code
_entity_poly.pdbx_strand_id
1 'polypeptide(L)'
;MNYVPAVYVILAVAFLALSGARYVSLRRLVTRLKQINMSKWVEMGSPEPTFFSRFSDYTTWQPTNLRVPTMVHTEFSMWLGNRDYERLNDVEITLNARRYRLIGNVQLVISIVVVCAFLYFRFVANRVAP
;
A
#
# COMPACT_ATOMS: atom_id res chain seq x y z
N MET A 1 31.60 14.48 8.45
CA MET A 1 31.10 13.34 7.64
C MET A 1 29.59 13.54 7.42
N ASN A 2 29.16 13.68 6.17
CA ASN A 2 27.72 13.85 5.89
C ASN A 2 27.05 12.47 5.85
N TYR A 3 26.47 12.05 6.98
CA TYR A 3 25.69 10.79 7.08
C TYR A 3 24.31 10.86 6.41
N VAL A 4 23.89 12.05 6.01
CA VAL A 4 22.57 12.31 5.41
C VAL A 4 22.28 11.40 4.19
N PRO A 5 23.17 11.27 3.19
CA PRO A 5 22.88 10.40 2.04
C PRO A 5 22.78 8.92 2.42
N ALA A 6 23.56 8.44 3.39
CA ALA A 6 23.50 7.05 3.84
C ALA A 6 22.13 6.70 4.49
N VAL A 7 21.60 7.62 5.27
CA VAL A 7 20.26 7.43 5.90
C VAL A 7 19.18 7.33 4.84
N TYR A 8 19.19 8.17 3.81
CA TYR A 8 18.19 8.09 2.73
C TYR A 8 18.29 6.79 1.94
N VAL A 9 19.50 6.30 1.67
CA VAL A 9 19.71 5.01 0.99
C VAL A 9 19.14 3.88 1.83
N ILE A 10 19.39 3.85 3.14
CA ILE A 10 18.87 2.82 4.04
C ILE A 10 17.33 2.86 4.07
N LEU A 11 16.73 4.04 4.17
CA LEU A 11 15.29 4.20 4.15
C LEU A 11 14.67 3.75 2.82
N ALA A 12 15.32 4.06 1.69
CA ALA A 12 14.86 3.62 0.37
C ALA A 12 14.90 2.10 0.23
N VAL A 13 15.99 1.46 0.66
CA VAL A 13 16.12 -0.02 0.65
C VAL A 13 15.07 -0.66 1.56
N ALA A 14 14.87 -0.14 2.77
CA ALA A 14 13.84 -0.62 3.69
C ALA A 14 12.44 -0.48 3.08
N PHE A 15 12.16 0.65 2.43
CA PHE A 15 10.86 0.88 1.78
C PHE A 15 10.62 -0.11 0.63
N LEU A 16 11.63 -0.38 -0.19
CA LEU A 16 11.54 -1.37 -1.28
C LEU A 16 11.33 -2.79 -0.74
N ALA A 17 12.04 -3.18 0.32
CA ALA A 17 11.87 -4.48 0.96
C ALA A 17 10.45 -4.64 1.53
N LEU A 18 9.92 -3.61 2.19
CA LEU A 18 8.53 -3.59 2.69
C LEU A 18 7.52 -3.66 1.54
N SER A 19 7.79 -2.99 0.42
CA SER A 19 6.92 -3.06 -0.76
C SER A 19 6.87 -4.46 -1.35
N GLY A 20 7.99 -5.16 -1.41
CA GLY A 20 8.06 -6.57 -1.80
C GLY A 20 7.27 -7.48 -0.86
N ALA A 21 7.45 -7.33 0.45
CA ALA A 21 6.72 -8.10 1.46
C ALA A 21 5.20 -7.84 1.39
N ARG A 22 4.81 -6.58 1.17
CA ARG A 22 3.42 -6.18 0.99
C ARG A 22 2.80 -6.82 -0.26
N TYR A 23 3.52 -6.79 -1.38
CA TYR A 23 3.10 -7.43 -2.62
C TYR A 23 2.88 -8.94 -2.45
N VAL A 24 3.81 -9.65 -1.80
CA VAL A 24 3.69 -11.08 -1.54
C VAL A 24 2.46 -11.40 -0.69
N SER A 25 2.21 -10.60 0.35
CA SER A 25 1.03 -10.77 1.21
C SER A 25 -0.27 -10.56 0.43
N LEU A 26 -0.32 -9.53 -0.43
CA LEU A 26 -1.48 -9.26 -1.27
C LEU A 26 -1.72 -10.39 -2.30
N ARG A 27 -0.65 -10.85 -2.96
CA ARG A 27 -0.73 -11.94 -3.92
C ARG A 27 -1.28 -13.22 -3.29
N ARG A 28 -0.78 -13.59 -2.11
CA ARG A 28 -1.27 -14.77 -1.37
C ARG A 28 -2.73 -14.62 -0.98
N LEU A 29 -3.12 -13.45 -0.47
CA LEU A 29 -4.49 -13.14 -0.09
C LEU A 29 -5.44 -13.27 -1.28
N VAL A 30 -5.12 -12.65 -2.42
CA VAL A 30 -5.96 -12.69 -3.63
C VAL A 30 -6.04 -14.11 -4.19
N THR A 31 -4.91 -14.84 -4.25
CA THR A 31 -4.90 -16.22 -4.72
C THR A 31 -5.79 -17.11 -3.83
N ARG A 32 -5.69 -16.96 -2.52
CA ARG A 32 -6.51 -17.73 -1.57
C ARG A 32 -7.98 -17.36 -1.69
N LEU A 33 -8.29 -16.08 -1.82
CA LEU A 33 -9.67 -15.61 -2.01
C LEU A 33 -10.31 -16.17 -3.28
N LYS A 34 -9.57 -16.20 -4.41
CA LYS A 34 -10.03 -16.84 -5.65
C LYS A 34 -10.36 -18.32 -5.45
N GLN A 35 -9.57 -19.03 -4.64
CA GLN A 35 -9.77 -20.47 -4.41
C GLN A 35 -11.02 -20.77 -3.56
N ILE A 36 -11.28 -19.96 -2.53
CA ILE A 36 -12.35 -20.26 -1.56
C ILE A 36 -13.67 -19.55 -1.87
N ASN A 37 -13.61 -18.38 -2.52
CA ASN A 37 -14.79 -17.58 -2.83
C ASN A 37 -14.60 -16.74 -4.09
N MET A 38 -14.67 -17.40 -5.23
CA MET A 38 -14.52 -16.77 -6.55
C MET A 38 -15.58 -15.69 -6.81
N SER A 39 -16.83 -15.92 -6.36
CA SER A 39 -17.90 -14.95 -6.53
C SER A 39 -17.64 -13.65 -5.79
N LYS A 40 -17.10 -13.73 -4.56
CA LYS A 40 -16.70 -12.54 -3.79
C LYS A 40 -15.53 -11.79 -4.43
N TRP A 41 -14.57 -12.50 -5.01
CA TRP A 41 -13.47 -11.88 -5.73
C TRP A 41 -13.97 -11.12 -6.97
N VAL A 42 -14.92 -11.68 -7.72
CA VAL A 42 -15.54 -11.01 -8.87
C VAL A 42 -16.37 -9.79 -8.42
N GLU A 43 -17.16 -9.92 -7.37
CA GLU A 43 -17.94 -8.82 -6.77
C GLU A 43 -17.08 -7.62 -6.40
N MET A 44 -15.88 -7.86 -5.89
CA MET A 44 -14.93 -6.81 -5.52
C MET A 44 -14.15 -6.21 -6.70
N GLY A 45 -14.53 -6.48 -7.93
CA GLY A 45 -13.91 -5.93 -9.14
C GLY A 45 -12.69 -6.69 -9.62
N SER A 46 -12.55 -7.97 -9.21
CA SER A 46 -11.45 -8.85 -9.64
C SER A 46 -10.05 -8.25 -9.39
N PRO A 47 -9.72 -7.85 -8.17
CA PRO A 47 -8.47 -7.18 -7.89
C PRO A 47 -7.27 -8.06 -8.24
N GLU A 48 -6.34 -7.51 -9.02
CA GLU A 48 -5.08 -8.18 -9.35
C GLU A 48 -3.92 -7.53 -8.59
N PRO A 49 -3.05 -8.33 -7.96
CA PRO A 49 -1.93 -7.80 -7.22
C PRO A 49 -0.87 -7.23 -8.18
N THR A 50 -0.51 -5.97 -8.00
CA THR A 50 0.61 -5.33 -8.68
C THR A 50 1.66 -4.92 -7.66
N PHE A 51 2.93 -4.80 -8.10
CA PHE A 51 4.01 -4.37 -7.21
C PHE A 51 3.75 -2.97 -6.63
N PHE A 52 3.11 -2.11 -7.41
CA PHE A 52 2.70 -0.75 -7.01
C PHE A 52 1.23 -0.68 -6.59
N SER A 53 0.67 -1.75 -6.05
CA SER A 53 -0.74 -1.84 -5.66
C SER A 53 -1.21 -0.73 -4.73
N ARG A 54 -0.30 -0.11 -3.97
CA ARG A 54 -0.63 1.03 -3.13
C ARG A 54 -1.15 2.23 -3.93
N PHE A 55 -0.65 2.43 -5.14
CA PHE A 55 -1.13 3.49 -6.04
C PHE A 55 -2.37 3.05 -6.80
N SER A 56 -2.50 1.78 -7.12
CA SER A 56 -3.66 1.21 -7.81
C SER A 56 -4.86 0.96 -6.90
N ASP A 57 -4.66 0.76 -5.59
CA ASP A 57 -5.75 0.57 -4.63
C ASP A 57 -6.64 1.82 -4.51
N TYR A 58 -6.11 2.99 -4.87
CA TYR A 58 -6.83 4.26 -4.84
C TYR A 58 -7.21 4.80 -6.22
N THR A 59 -6.61 4.24 -7.28
CA THR A 59 -6.80 4.68 -8.66
C THR A 59 -6.88 3.48 -9.59
N THR A 60 -8.00 2.78 -9.59
CA THR A 60 -8.31 1.92 -10.74
C THR A 60 -8.67 2.82 -11.91
N TRP A 61 -7.71 3.06 -12.78
CA TRP A 61 -7.97 3.54 -14.11
C TRP A 61 -8.77 2.46 -14.84
N GLN A 62 -10.08 2.55 -14.80
CA GLN A 62 -10.87 1.89 -15.82
C GLN A 62 -11.02 2.88 -16.98
N PRO A 63 -10.48 2.57 -18.16
CA PRO A 63 -10.76 3.35 -19.36
C PRO A 63 -12.17 3.02 -19.86
N THR A 64 -13.18 3.26 -19.02
CA THR A 64 -14.56 3.20 -19.46
C THR A 64 -14.98 4.61 -19.83
N ASN A 65 -14.90 4.89 -21.12
CA ASN A 65 -15.64 5.96 -21.77
C ASN A 65 -15.42 7.37 -21.20
N LEU A 66 -14.23 7.98 -21.38
CA LEU A 66 -14.00 9.42 -21.31
C LEU A 66 -14.60 10.16 -20.08
N ARG A 67 -14.91 9.46 -19.00
CA ARG A 67 -15.32 10.09 -17.75
C ARG A 67 -14.11 10.19 -16.83
N VAL A 68 -13.97 11.38 -16.24
CA VAL A 68 -13.05 11.76 -15.18
C VAL A 68 -12.75 10.55 -14.29
N PRO A 69 -11.47 10.25 -13.98
CA PRO A 69 -11.12 9.16 -13.07
C PRO A 69 -11.79 9.44 -11.73
N THR A 70 -12.94 8.86 -11.51
CA THR A 70 -13.50 8.76 -10.17
C THR A 70 -12.53 7.96 -9.36
N MET A 71 -12.07 8.48 -8.22
CA MET A 71 -11.42 7.71 -7.18
C MET A 71 -12.44 6.63 -6.75
N VAL A 72 -12.44 5.53 -7.45
CA VAL A 72 -13.19 4.37 -7.03
C VAL A 72 -12.39 3.81 -5.87
N HIS A 73 -12.84 4.10 -4.65
CA HIS A 73 -12.54 3.22 -3.54
C HIS A 73 -13.03 1.86 -3.99
N THR A 74 -12.12 1.02 -4.43
CA THR A 74 -12.49 -0.29 -4.88
C THR A 74 -13.17 -0.98 -3.70
N GLU A 75 -14.24 -1.71 -3.94
CA GLU A 75 -14.91 -2.50 -2.90
C GLU A 75 -13.90 -3.36 -2.14
N PHE A 76 -12.83 -3.78 -2.82
CA PHE A 76 -11.71 -4.47 -2.22
C PHE A 76 -10.96 -3.64 -1.16
N SER A 77 -10.70 -2.36 -1.40
CA SER A 77 -10.06 -1.48 -0.41
C SER A 77 -10.96 -1.26 0.81
N MET A 78 -12.27 -1.10 0.59
CA MET A 78 -13.25 -1.00 1.69
C MET A 78 -13.33 -2.30 2.48
N TRP A 79 -13.39 -3.43 1.81
CA TRP A 79 -13.40 -4.76 2.42
C TRP A 79 -12.16 -5.00 3.29
N LEU A 80 -10.98 -4.62 2.82
CA LEU A 80 -9.74 -4.66 3.61
C LEU A 80 -9.78 -3.67 4.78
N GLY A 81 -10.23 -2.45 4.54
CA GLY A 81 -10.32 -1.39 5.54
C GLY A 81 -11.26 -1.74 6.69
N ASN A 82 -12.45 -2.23 6.37
CA ASN A 82 -13.48 -2.61 7.32
C ASN A 82 -13.22 -3.96 8.02
N ARG A 83 -12.16 -4.68 7.66
CA ARG A 83 -11.84 -6.02 8.16
C ARG A 83 -12.91 -7.08 7.82
N ASP A 84 -13.66 -6.90 6.76
CA ASP A 84 -14.71 -7.86 6.35
C ASP A 84 -14.14 -9.24 5.98
N TYR A 85 -12.81 -9.32 5.72
CA TYR A 85 -12.10 -10.59 5.54
C TYR A 85 -12.16 -11.51 6.77
N GLU A 86 -12.36 -10.97 7.96
CA GLU A 86 -12.48 -11.77 9.20
C GLU A 86 -13.77 -12.62 9.19
N ARG A 87 -14.79 -12.21 8.45
CA ARG A 87 -16.06 -12.95 8.29
C ARG A 87 -15.90 -14.23 7.48
N LEU A 88 -14.85 -14.37 6.70
CA LEU A 88 -14.59 -15.59 5.92
C LEU A 88 -14.06 -16.74 6.77
N ASN A 89 -13.67 -16.47 8.02
CA ASN A 89 -13.11 -17.46 8.96
C ASN A 89 -11.93 -18.27 8.38
N ASP A 90 -11.22 -17.71 7.39
CA ASP A 90 -10.01 -18.31 6.81
C ASP A 90 -8.77 -17.66 7.43
N VAL A 91 -7.96 -18.51 8.08
CA VAL A 91 -6.77 -18.06 8.81
C VAL A 91 -5.74 -17.45 7.87
N GLU A 92 -5.57 -18.02 6.68
CA GLU A 92 -4.57 -17.58 5.71
C GLU A 92 -4.95 -16.21 5.14
N ILE A 93 -6.23 -15.99 4.80
CA ILE A 93 -6.74 -14.68 4.37
C ILE A 93 -6.54 -13.66 5.47
N THR A 94 -6.97 -13.96 6.69
CA THR A 94 -6.86 -13.05 7.83
C THR A 94 -5.42 -12.64 8.10
N LEU A 95 -4.49 -13.61 8.10
CA LEU A 95 -3.08 -13.35 8.34
C LEU A 95 -2.46 -12.46 7.27
N ASN A 96 -2.70 -12.76 5.99
CA ASN A 96 -2.15 -12.00 4.88
C ASN A 96 -2.77 -10.60 4.78
N ALA A 97 -4.07 -10.43 5.06
CA ALA A 97 -4.73 -9.14 5.12
C ALA A 97 -4.17 -8.26 6.25
N ARG A 98 -3.98 -8.82 7.44
CA ARG A 98 -3.36 -8.10 8.57
C ARG A 98 -1.91 -7.69 8.27
N ARG A 99 -1.11 -8.58 7.69
CA ARG A 99 0.27 -8.26 7.25
C ARG A 99 0.28 -7.14 6.21
N TYR A 100 -0.54 -7.24 5.19
CA TYR A 100 -0.67 -6.23 4.16
C TYR A 100 -0.98 -4.84 4.74
N ARG A 101 -1.95 -4.75 5.66
CA ARG A 101 -2.33 -3.51 6.33
C ARG A 101 -1.22 -2.98 7.24
N LEU A 102 -0.61 -3.84 8.04
CA LEU A 102 0.47 -3.44 8.95
C LEU A 102 1.66 -2.85 8.16
N ILE A 103 2.10 -3.54 7.11
CA ILE A 103 3.20 -3.06 6.26
C ILE A 103 2.82 -1.73 5.61
N GLY A 104 1.58 -1.58 5.14
CA GLY A 104 1.08 -0.33 4.57
C GLY A 104 1.14 0.84 5.56
N ASN A 105 0.76 0.60 6.83
CA ASN A 105 0.84 1.61 7.88
C ASN A 105 2.29 2.00 8.19
N VAL A 106 3.20 1.02 8.28
CA VAL A 106 4.64 1.28 8.48
C VAL A 106 5.21 2.11 7.33
N GLN A 107 4.87 1.76 6.08
CA GLN A 107 5.29 2.54 4.92
C GLN A 107 4.76 3.97 4.93
N LEU A 108 3.53 4.18 5.39
CA LEU A 108 2.95 5.52 5.53
C LEU A 108 3.73 6.35 6.54
N VAL A 109 4.04 5.78 7.71
CA VAL A 109 4.83 6.47 8.75
C VAL A 109 6.22 6.83 8.21
N ILE A 110 6.91 5.91 7.55
CA ILE A 110 8.22 6.18 6.93
C ILE A 110 8.11 7.32 5.92
N SER A 111 7.08 7.31 5.07
CA SER A 111 6.86 8.36 4.07
C SER A 111 6.65 9.74 4.71
N ILE A 112 5.87 9.82 5.77
CA ILE A 112 5.64 11.07 6.52
C ILE A 112 6.94 11.57 7.12
N VAL A 113 7.72 10.71 7.77
CA VAL A 113 9.01 11.07 8.37
C VAL A 113 9.97 11.61 7.31
N VAL A 114 10.06 10.96 6.15
CA VAL A 114 10.93 11.40 5.05
C VAL A 114 10.51 12.77 4.53
N VAL A 115 9.20 13.00 4.32
CA VAL A 115 8.68 14.30 3.86
C VAL A 115 8.95 15.38 4.90
N CYS A 116 8.69 15.14 6.18
CA CYS A 116 8.95 16.10 7.24
C CYS A 116 10.44 16.45 7.34
N ALA A 117 11.33 15.45 7.25
CA ALA A 117 12.77 15.68 7.26
C ALA A 117 13.21 16.52 6.04
N PHE A 118 12.71 16.21 4.85
CA PHE A 118 12.99 16.97 3.63
C PHE A 118 12.55 18.45 3.76
N LEU A 119 11.34 18.68 4.26
CA LEU A 119 10.82 20.04 4.46
C LEU A 119 11.64 20.79 5.51
N TYR A 120 12.01 20.13 6.60
CA TYR A 120 12.88 20.72 7.63
C TYR A 120 14.20 21.19 7.03
N PHE A 121 14.91 20.31 6.30
CA PHE A 121 16.19 20.67 5.67
C PHE A 121 16.05 21.79 4.63
N ARG A 122 14.98 21.79 3.85
CA ARG A 122 14.78 22.80 2.82
C ARG A 122 14.42 24.19 3.39
N PHE A 123 13.57 24.27 4.42
CA PHE A 123 13.04 25.54 4.90
C PHE A 123 13.72 26.06 6.15
N VAL A 124 14.21 25.21 7.01
CA VAL A 124 14.82 25.59 8.28
C VAL A 124 16.34 25.70 8.16
N ALA A 125 17.01 24.67 7.65
CA ALA A 125 18.46 24.66 7.55
C ALA A 125 18.99 25.73 6.59
N ASN A 126 18.26 26.06 5.50
CA ASN A 126 18.67 27.10 4.57
C ASN A 126 18.47 28.53 5.12
N ARG A 127 17.75 28.72 6.22
CA ARG A 127 17.61 30.03 6.89
C ARG A 127 18.69 30.32 7.91
N VAL A 128 19.44 29.30 8.29
CA VAL A 128 20.49 29.40 9.33
C VAL A 128 21.88 29.54 8.72
N ALA A 129 22.02 29.37 7.41
CA ALA A 129 23.27 29.61 6.72
C ALA A 129 23.43 31.14 6.49
N PRO A 130 24.48 31.79 7.08
CA PRO A 130 24.77 33.20 6.87
C PRO A 130 25.17 33.50 5.42
#